data_407907b3ac87eb3c5ca15339d0b82ab2
#
_entry.id   407907b3ac87eb3c5ca15339d0b82ab2
#
_cell.length_a   1.000
_cell.length_b   1.000
_cell.length_c   1.000
_cell.angle_alpha   90.00
_cell.angle_beta   90.00
_cell.angle_gamma   90.00
#
_symmetry.space_group_name_H-M   'P 1'
#
loop_
_entity.id
_entity.type
_entity.pdbx_description
1 polymer ?
#
loop_
_entity_poly.entity_id
_entity_poly.type
_entity_poly.pdbx_seq_one_letter_code
_entity_poly.pdbx_strand_id
1 'polypeptide(L)'
;GNAYSEPDPRTGIEIHKYGAHLFHTSNERVWEYVNRFTSFTPYVHHVYTTHDGVVYPMPINLGTINQFFSAAYSPDEARALVAEQAGELAGKDPENLNDKGISLIGRPLYEAFIKDYTGKQWQTDPKDLPASIISRLPVRYTYDNRYFNDTHEGLPTNGYTAWLEKMVDHPDIEVALGVDFFDESQPYNKAALKGRVPIVYTGPLDRYFDYSAGALSWRTIDLAAEYPDTGDFQGTS
;
A
#
# COMPACT_ATOMS: atom_id res chain seq x y z
N GLY A 1 -13.26 -7.14 -7.45
CA GLY A 1 -12.41 -5.95 -7.29
C GLY A 1 -10.96 -6.34 -6.97
N ASN A 2 -10.11 -5.37 -6.66
CA ASN A 2 -8.67 -5.61 -6.46
C ASN A 2 -8.34 -6.51 -5.26
N ALA A 3 -9.23 -6.63 -4.28
CA ALA A 3 -9.07 -7.54 -3.15
C ALA A 3 -9.44 -9.00 -3.46
N TYR A 4 -9.65 -9.34 -4.73
CA TYR A 4 -9.95 -10.70 -5.13
C TYR A 4 -8.81 -11.66 -4.79
N SER A 5 -9.14 -12.74 -4.13
CA SER A 5 -8.22 -13.84 -3.83
C SER A 5 -8.86 -15.17 -4.21
N GLU A 6 -8.03 -16.15 -4.53
CA GLU A 6 -8.44 -17.49 -4.92
C GLU A 6 -7.36 -18.52 -4.57
N PRO A 7 -7.71 -19.78 -4.30
CA PRO A 7 -6.72 -20.85 -4.16
C PRO A 7 -5.99 -21.08 -5.50
N ASP A 8 -4.66 -21.11 -5.46
CA ASP A 8 -3.87 -21.52 -6.61
C ASP A 8 -4.17 -22.98 -6.95
N PRO A 9 -4.52 -23.31 -8.22
CA PRO A 9 -4.95 -24.66 -8.59
C PRO A 9 -3.86 -25.72 -8.50
N ARG A 10 -2.58 -25.33 -8.44
CA ARG A 10 -1.43 -26.26 -8.36
C ARG A 10 -1.05 -26.58 -6.90
N THR A 11 -1.16 -25.58 -6.03
CA THR A 11 -0.64 -25.66 -4.66
C THR A 11 -1.74 -25.66 -3.60
N GLY A 12 -2.93 -25.16 -3.92
CA GLY A 12 -4.01 -24.91 -2.97
C GLY A 12 -3.77 -23.72 -2.04
N ILE A 13 -2.68 -22.97 -2.24
CA ILE A 13 -2.36 -21.78 -1.45
C ILE A 13 -3.26 -20.65 -1.91
N GLU A 14 -3.85 -19.92 -0.97
CA GLU A 14 -4.64 -18.73 -1.25
C GLU A 14 -3.74 -17.61 -1.78
N ILE A 15 -4.01 -17.15 -2.99
CA ILE A 15 -3.25 -16.10 -3.67
C ILE A 15 -4.09 -14.84 -3.86
N HIS A 16 -3.47 -13.68 -3.72
CA HIS A 16 -4.07 -12.38 -4.01
C HIS A 16 -3.81 -12.01 -5.47
N LYS A 17 -4.84 -12.11 -6.30
CA LYS A 17 -4.73 -12.02 -7.77
C LYS A 17 -4.13 -10.70 -8.27
N TYR A 18 -4.40 -9.60 -7.59
CA TYR A 18 -4.03 -8.24 -8.00
C TYR A 18 -3.08 -7.55 -7.02
N GLY A 19 -2.20 -8.33 -6.41
CA GLY A 19 -1.21 -7.87 -5.42
C GLY A 19 -1.67 -8.08 -3.98
N ALA A 20 -0.71 -8.09 -3.08
CA ALA A 20 -0.94 -8.36 -1.67
C ALA A 20 -1.89 -7.33 -1.04
N HIS A 21 -2.93 -7.82 -0.40
CA HIS A 21 -3.83 -7.03 0.43
C HIS A 21 -3.66 -7.46 1.88
N LEU A 22 -3.33 -6.52 2.74
CA LEU A 22 -3.07 -6.76 4.15
C LEU A 22 -4.12 -5.99 4.95
N PHE A 23 -4.85 -6.69 5.81
CA PHE A 23 -5.82 -6.03 6.67
C PHE A 23 -5.13 -5.51 7.93
N HIS A 24 -5.33 -4.23 8.23
CA HIS A 24 -4.83 -3.61 9.45
C HIS A 24 -5.78 -2.51 9.93
N THR A 25 -5.90 -2.33 11.23
CA THR A 25 -6.72 -1.28 11.83
C THR A 25 -6.39 -1.08 13.30
N SER A 26 -6.47 0.15 13.79
CA SER A 26 -6.50 0.45 15.24
C SER A 26 -7.90 0.81 15.73
N ASN A 27 -8.91 0.71 14.86
CA ASN A 27 -10.29 1.00 15.20
C ASN A 27 -11.00 -0.27 15.69
N GLU A 28 -11.27 -0.35 16.99
CA GLU A 28 -11.93 -1.51 17.63
C GLU A 28 -13.30 -1.82 17.01
N ARG A 29 -14.08 -0.81 16.66
CA ARG A 29 -15.40 -1.02 16.04
C ARG A 29 -15.28 -1.69 14.66
N VAL A 30 -14.23 -1.32 13.88
CA VAL A 30 -13.93 -1.97 12.60
C VAL A 30 -13.50 -3.39 12.84
N TRP A 31 -12.58 -3.61 13.80
CA TRP A 31 -12.09 -4.94 14.13
C TRP A 31 -13.21 -5.89 14.59
N GLU A 32 -14.06 -5.45 15.51
CA GLU A 32 -15.24 -6.21 15.95
C GLU A 32 -16.21 -6.50 14.79
N TYR A 33 -16.42 -5.54 13.91
CA TYR A 33 -17.34 -5.70 12.79
C TYR A 33 -16.83 -6.73 11.78
N VAL A 34 -15.57 -6.67 11.36
CA VAL A 34 -15.03 -7.59 10.35
C VAL A 34 -14.93 -9.03 10.87
N ASN A 35 -14.64 -9.21 12.16
CA ASN A 35 -14.59 -10.53 12.80
C ASN A 35 -15.97 -11.23 12.89
N ARG A 36 -17.07 -10.57 12.55
CA ARG A 36 -18.37 -11.20 12.40
C ARG A 36 -18.47 -12.07 11.14
N PHE A 37 -17.61 -11.84 10.16
CA PHE A 37 -17.67 -12.46 8.84
C PHE A 37 -16.49 -13.38 8.55
N THR A 38 -15.34 -13.15 9.18
CA THR A 38 -14.14 -13.97 9.02
C THR A 38 -13.32 -13.98 10.30
N SER A 39 -12.34 -14.86 10.39
CA SER A 39 -11.24 -14.79 11.34
C SER A 39 -9.97 -14.36 10.61
N PHE A 40 -8.99 -13.89 11.36
CA PHE A 40 -7.71 -13.46 10.81
C PHE A 40 -6.57 -14.33 11.31
N THR A 41 -5.72 -14.76 10.40
CA THR A 41 -4.42 -15.34 10.76
C THR A 41 -3.54 -14.22 11.31
N PRO A 42 -2.89 -14.39 12.47
CA PRO A 42 -1.96 -13.40 12.99
C PRO A 42 -0.74 -13.31 12.06
N TYR A 43 -0.75 -12.33 11.21
CA TYR A 43 0.31 -12.07 10.25
C TYR A 43 0.83 -10.65 10.46
N VAL A 44 2.12 -10.53 10.75
CA VAL A 44 2.80 -9.24 10.89
C VAL A 44 3.63 -8.99 9.65
N HIS A 45 3.33 -7.92 8.93
CA HIS A 45 4.02 -7.63 7.68
C HIS A 45 5.36 -6.96 7.92
N HIS A 46 6.42 -7.58 7.38
CA HIS A 46 7.78 -7.05 7.36
C HIS A 46 8.23 -6.84 5.91
N VAL A 47 8.88 -5.72 5.67
CA VAL A 47 9.42 -5.39 4.35
C VAL A 47 10.94 -5.26 4.43
N TYR A 48 11.60 -5.79 3.43
CA TYR A 48 13.04 -5.65 3.26
C TYR A 48 13.36 -5.08 1.89
N THR A 49 14.47 -4.40 1.78
CA THR A 49 14.98 -3.90 0.50
C THR A 49 16.44 -4.27 0.33
N THR A 50 16.89 -4.35 -0.90
CA THR A 50 18.29 -4.61 -1.22
C THR A 50 18.90 -3.34 -1.83
N HIS A 51 20.05 -2.93 -1.31
CA HIS A 51 20.87 -1.86 -1.85
C HIS A 51 22.33 -2.29 -1.81
N ASP A 52 23.03 -2.22 -2.96
CA ASP A 52 24.42 -2.65 -3.14
C ASP A 52 24.72 -4.08 -2.62
N GLY A 53 23.77 -5.00 -2.84
CA GLY A 53 23.91 -6.40 -2.42
C GLY A 53 23.70 -6.65 -0.93
N VAL A 54 23.32 -5.63 -0.16
CA VAL A 54 23.00 -5.73 1.28
C VAL A 54 21.51 -5.61 1.49
N VAL A 55 20.94 -6.45 2.36
CA VAL A 55 19.52 -6.46 2.71
C VAL A 55 19.28 -5.57 3.93
N TYR A 56 18.32 -4.66 3.83
CA TYR A 56 17.95 -3.72 4.89
C TYR A 56 16.49 -3.86 5.30
N PRO A 57 16.17 -3.79 6.61
CA PRO A 57 14.77 -3.77 7.05
C PRO A 57 14.10 -2.44 6.70
N MET A 58 12.81 -2.50 6.34
CA MET A 58 11.97 -1.34 6.01
C MET A 58 10.66 -1.40 6.81
N PRO A 59 9.97 -0.26 7.06
CA PRO A 59 10.37 1.12 6.74
C PRO A 59 11.67 1.52 7.43
N ILE A 60 12.31 2.60 6.97
CA ILE A 60 13.58 3.09 7.53
C ILE A 60 13.46 3.19 9.06
N ASN A 61 14.30 2.44 9.76
CA ASN A 61 14.30 2.34 11.22
C ASN A 61 15.73 2.43 11.77
N LEU A 62 15.89 2.37 13.09
CA LEU A 62 17.22 2.47 13.72
C LEU A 62 18.18 1.37 13.23
N GLY A 63 17.67 0.16 12.96
CA GLY A 63 18.46 -0.92 12.36
C GLY A 63 18.92 -0.58 10.94
N THR A 64 18.03 -0.04 10.11
CA THR A 64 18.37 0.42 8.75
C THR A 64 19.46 1.48 8.79
N ILE A 65 19.29 2.50 9.64
CA ILE A 65 20.23 3.62 9.78
C ILE A 65 21.60 3.10 10.24
N ASN A 66 21.65 2.32 11.31
CA ASN A 66 22.88 1.79 11.86
C ASN A 66 23.62 0.88 10.87
N GLN A 67 22.90 0.03 10.16
CA GLN A 67 23.47 -0.86 9.17
C GLN A 67 24.02 -0.07 7.96
N PHE A 68 23.24 0.91 7.46
CA PHE A 68 23.63 1.72 6.30
C PHE A 68 24.89 2.56 6.56
N PHE A 69 24.97 3.19 7.73
CA PHE A 69 26.13 4.01 8.10
C PHE A 69 27.26 3.22 8.80
N SER A 70 27.11 1.89 8.93
CA SER A 70 28.09 1.05 9.65
C SER A 70 28.40 1.57 11.06
N ALA A 71 27.36 1.92 11.82
CA ALA A 71 27.44 2.59 13.10
C ALA A 71 26.55 1.92 14.16
N ALA A 72 26.59 2.42 15.40
CA ALA A 72 25.76 2.00 16.51
C ALA A 72 25.14 3.22 17.19
N TYR A 73 24.45 4.03 16.40
CA TYR A 73 23.78 5.23 16.92
C TYR A 73 22.65 4.86 17.90
N SER A 74 22.57 5.61 18.98
CA SER A 74 21.36 5.69 19.79
C SER A 74 20.22 6.38 19.01
N PRO A 75 18.96 6.30 19.48
CA PRO A 75 17.85 7.00 18.85
C PRO A 75 18.07 8.50 18.64
N ASP A 76 18.69 9.18 19.60
CA ASP A 76 18.93 10.62 19.54
C ASP A 76 20.09 10.98 18.60
N GLU A 77 21.14 10.18 18.57
CA GLU A 77 22.24 10.35 17.61
C GLU A 77 21.77 10.12 16.18
N ALA A 78 20.92 9.10 15.96
CA ALA A 78 20.33 8.85 14.63
C ALA A 78 19.40 9.99 14.19
N ARG A 79 18.62 10.58 15.10
CA ARG A 79 17.81 11.79 14.80
C ARG A 79 18.70 12.98 14.44
N ALA A 80 19.77 13.21 15.19
CA ALA A 80 20.70 14.30 14.94
C ALA A 80 21.38 14.14 13.56
N LEU A 81 21.83 12.93 13.22
CA LEU A 81 22.43 12.61 11.93
C LEU A 81 21.46 12.88 10.77
N VAL A 82 20.24 12.38 10.86
CA VAL A 82 19.23 12.58 9.81
C VAL A 82 18.90 14.07 9.66
N ALA A 83 18.76 14.81 10.77
CA ALA A 83 18.50 16.23 10.74
C ALA A 83 19.67 17.04 10.13
N GLU A 84 20.92 16.66 10.41
CA GLU A 84 22.11 17.26 9.81
C GLU A 84 22.12 17.05 8.31
N GLN A 85 21.89 15.82 7.85
CA GLN A 85 21.88 15.47 6.42
C GLN A 85 20.71 16.08 5.66
N ALA A 86 19.55 16.26 6.29
CA ALA A 86 18.42 16.99 5.74
C ALA A 86 18.64 18.51 5.68
N GLY A 87 19.64 19.01 6.39
CA GLY A 87 19.96 20.44 6.53
C GLY A 87 20.30 21.17 5.22
N GLU A 88 20.65 20.44 4.16
CA GLU A 88 20.90 21.05 2.83
C GLU A 88 19.66 21.75 2.25
N LEU A 89 18.46 21.37 2.68
CA LEU A 89 17.17 21.95 2.33
C LEU A 89 16.52 22.74 3.47
N ALA A 90 17.25 22.95 4.57
CA ALA A 90 16.73 23.70 5.71
C ALA A 90 16.27 25.11 5.31
N GLY A 91 15.04 25.44 5.71
CA GLY A 91 14.44 26.75 5.41
C GLY A 91 13.97 26.93 3.97
N LYS A 92 13.97 25.88 3.14
CA LYS A 92 13.40 25.88 1.80
C LYS A 92 12.11 25.07 1.77
N ASP A 93 11.12 25.56 1.06
CA ASP A 93 9.93 24.75 0.76
C ASP A 93 10.27 23.73 -0.35
N PRO A 94 10.03 22.43 -0.13
CA PRO A 94 10.28 21.41 -1.15
C PRO A 94 9.40 21.62 -2.38
N GLU A 95 9.99 21.79 -3.54
CA GLU A 95 9.28 22.03 -4.79
C GLU A 95 8.72 20.76 -5.43
N ASN A 96 9.38 19.62 -5.15
CA ASN A 96 9.09 18.33 -5.78
C ASN A 96 9.32 17.17 -4.79
N LEU A 97 9.06 15.94 -5.23
CA LEU A 97 9.24 14.73 -4.42
C LEU A 97 10.70 14.52 -4.00
N ASN A 98 11.66 14.79 -4.89
CA ASN A 98 13.09 14.65 -4.58
C ASN A 98 13.49 15.53 -3.39
N ASP A 99 13.12 16.83 -3.44
CA ASP A 99 13.45 17.78 -2.38
C ASP A 99 12.72 17.41 -1.07
N LYS A 100 11.45 16.99 -1.19
CA LYS A 100 10.69 16.54 -0.03
C LYS A 100 11.32 15.33 0.63
N GLY A 101 11.73 14.32 -0.15
CA GLY A 101 12.40 13.13 0.36
C GLY A 101 13.69 13.48 1.10
N ILE A 102 14.55 14.28 0.48
CA ILE A 102 15.81 14.73 1.09
C ILE A 102 15.55 15.53 2.38
N SER A 103 14.56 16.41 2.38
CA SER A 103 14.20 17.19 3.58
C SER A 103 13.72 16.34 4.78
N LEU A 104 13.22 15.13 4.51
CA LEU A 104 12.71 14.22 5.53
C LEU A 104 13.78 13.28 6.12
N ILE A 105 14.70 12.78 5.27
CA ILE A 105 15.62 11.70 5.68
C ILE A 105 17.09 11.95 5.31
N GLY A 106 17.40 13.09 4.69
CA GLY A 106 18.73 13.38 4.17
C GLY A 106 19.00 12.67 2.84
N ARG A 107 19.95 13.22 2.09
CA ARG A 107 20.28 12.73 0.73
C ARG A 107 20.74 11.27 0.70
N PRO A 108 21.64 10.80 1.57
CA PRO A 108 22.14 9.42 1.48
C PRO A 108 21.06 8.36 1.60
N LEU A 109 20.17 8.47 2.59
CA LEU A 109 19.05 7.52 2.77
C LEU A 109 18.01 7.66 1.65
N TYR A 110 17.75 8.89 1.18
CA TYR A 110 16.84 9.12 0.08
C TYR A 110 17.32 8.48 -1.22
N GLU A 111 18.57 8.68 -1.59
CA GLU A 111 19.16 8.11 -2.81
C GLU A 111 19.24 6.57 -2.75
N ALA A 112 19.57 6.01 -1.58
CA ALA A 112 19.68 4.56 -1.40
C ALA A 112 18.33 3.83 -1.45
N PHE A 113 17.26 4.38 -0.86
CA PHE A 113 16.06 3.62 -0.57
C PHE A 113 14.77 4.14 -1.21
N ILE A 114 14.73 5.41 -1.65
CA ILE A 114 13.49 6.04 -2.10
C ILE A 114 13.52 6.43 -3.57
N LYS A 115 14.58 7.08 -4.01
CA LYS A 115 14.68 7.71 -5.32
C LYS A 115 14.36 6.76 -6.47
N ASP A 116 15.11 5.66 -6.57
CA ASP A 116 15.01 4.75 -7.69
C ASP A 116 13.73 3.90 -7.64
N TYR A 117 13.33 3.49 -6.44
CA TYR A 117 12.05 2.81 -6.23
C TYR A 117 10.87 3.67 -6.70
N THR A 118 10.85 4.93 -6.27
CA THR A 118 9.77 5.86 -6.65
C THR A 118 9.80 6.18 -8.14
N GLY A 119 10.99 6.45 -8.69
CA GLY A 119 11.17 6.70 -10.12
C GLY A 119 10.70 5.53 -10.98
N LYS A 120 11.03 4.29 -10.58
CA LYS A 120 10.56 3.07 -11.24
C LYS A 120 9.04 2.92 -11.16
N GLN A 121 8.45 3.12 -9.98
CA GLN A 121 7.01 2.96 -9.77
C GLN A 121 6.19 3.98 -10.56
N TRP A 122 6.65 5.22 -10.64
CA TRP A 122 5.96 6.30 -11.34
C TRP A 122 6.40 6.44 -12.80
N GLN A 123 7.46 5.74 -13.24
CA GLN A 123 8.06 5.90 -14.58
C GLN A 123 8.35 7.37 -14.88
N THR A 124 8.80 8.12 -13.89
CA THR A 124 9.00 9.59 -13.93
C THR A 124 10.11 9.95 -12.94
N ASP A 125 10.97 10.89 -13.32
CA ASP A 125 12.00 11.40 -12.39
C ASP A 125 11.31 11.99 -11.14
N PRO A 126 11.74 11.65 -9.92
CA PRO A 126 11.21 12.24 -8.69
C PRO A 126 11.24 13.77 -8.63
N LYS A 127 12.09 14.43 -9.41
CA LYS A 127 12.12 15.89 -9.54
C LYS A 127 10.91 16.46 -10.30
N ASP A 128 10.28 15.64 -11.13
CA ASP A 128 9.09 16.00 -11.90
C ASP A 128 7.79 15.55 -11.21
N LEU A 129 7.90 14.97 -10.01
CA LEU A 129 6.76 14.51 -9.23
C LEU A 129 6.42 15.49 -8.10
N PRO A 130 5.12 15.70 -7.79
CA PRO A 130 4.72 16.56 -6.69
C PRO A 130 5.24 16.11 -5.33
N ALA A 131 5.67 17.04 -4.48
CA ALA A 131 6.12 16.79 -3.13
C ALA A 131 5.07 16.07 -2.25
N SER A 132 3.77 16.23 -2.57
CA SER A 132 2.66 15.61 -1.84
C SER A 132 2.64 14.08 -1.90
N ILE A 133 3.26 13.46 -2.90
CA ILE A 133 3.35 12.00 -3.04
C ILE A 133 4.12 11.38 -1.85
N ILE A 134 5.14 12.06 -1.33
CA ILE A 134 5.97 11.60 -0.21
C ILE A 134 5.78 12.47 1.04
N SER A 135 4.60 13.03 1.24
CA SER A 135 4.32 13.91 2.36
C SER A 135 4.55 13.26 3.73
N ARG A 136 4.46 11.93 3.81
CA ARG A 136 4.69 11.12 5.01
C ARG A 136 5.61 9.95 4.69
N LEU A 137 6.88 10.11 4.98
CA LEU A 137 7.83 9.00 4.96
C LEU A 137 8.02 8.52 6.41
N PRO A 138 7.61 7.30 6.76
CA PRO A 138 7.79 6.81 8.12
C PRO A 138 9.29 6.54 8.38
N VAL A 139 9.84 7.27 9.34
CA VAL A 139 11.17 6.99 9.89
C VAL A 139 11.01 6.65 11.35
N ARG A 140 11.54 5.50 11.75
CA ARG A 140 11.46 5.03 13.13
C ARG A 140 12.85 5.04 13.76
N TYR A 141 12.96 5.69 14.92
CA TYR A 141 14.19 5.69 15.70
C TYR A 141 14.16 4.61 16.80
N THR A 142 13.59 3.45 16.43
CA THR A 142 13.53 2.21 17.20
C THR A 142 13.87 1.07 16.27
N TYR A 143 14.06 -0.15 16.78
CA TYR A 143 14.27 -1.36 15.98
C TYR A 143 12.96 -2.03 15.50
N ASP A 144 11.80 -1.39 15.73
CA ASP A 144 10.53 -1.89 15.22
C ASP A 144 10.48 -1.76 13.70
N ASN A 145 10.44 -2.91 13.02
CA ASN A 145 10.39 -3.03 11.56
C ASN A 145 9.04 -3.54 11.04
N ARG A 146 7.99 -3.56 11.87
CA ARG A 146 6.63 -3.85 11.39
C ARG A 146 6.22 -2.79 10.37
N TYR A 147 5.59 -3.22 9.30
CA TYR A 147 5.16 -2.28 8.26
C TYR A 147 4.07 -1.32 8.76
N PHE A 148 3.07 -1.85 9.46
CA PHE A 148 1.98 -1.07 10.06
C PHE A 148 2.27 -0.73 11.53
N ASN A 149 1.60 0.32 12.02
CA ASN A 149 1.61 0.70 13.45
C ASN A 149 0.27 0.38 14.13
N ASP A 150 -0.63 -0.30 13.41
CA ASP A 150 -1.97 -0.59 13.90
C ASP A 150 -1.98 -1.67 14.99
N THR A 151 -3.02 -1.63 15.83
CA THR A 151 -3.21 -2.59 16.93
C THR A 151 -3.53 -3.98 16.39
N HIS A 152 -4.31 -4.04 15.30
CA HIS A 152 -4.76 -5.28 14.67
C HIS A 152 -4.23 -5.33 13.24
N GLU A 153 -3.62 -6.44 12.88
CA GLU A 153 -3.20 -6.76 11.53
C GLU A 153 -3.29 -8.26 11.28
N GLY A 154 -3.53 -8.67 10.03
CA GLY A 154 -3.63 -10.08 9.69
C GLY A 154 -4.16 -10.30 8.28
N LEU A 155 -4.27 -11.57 7.93
CA LEU A 155 -4.86 -12.04 6.68
C LEU A 155 -6.16 -12.80 6.97
N PRO A 156 -7.24 -12.58 6.20
CA PRO A 156 -8.47 -13.35 6.39
C PRO A 156 -8.21 -14.84 6.14
N THR A 157 -8.57 -15.68 7.07
CA THR A 157 -8.22 -17.12 7.11
C THR A 157 -8.63 -17.88 5.84
N ASN A 158 -9.75 -17.50 5.22
CA ASN A 158 -10.27 -18.13 4.00
C ASN A 158 -10.17 -17.21 2.78
N GLY A 159 -9.26 -16.23 2.81
CA GLY A 159 -9.09 -15.27 1.74
C GLY A 159 -10.10 -14.13 1.74
N TYR A 160 -9.80 -13.11 0.96
CA TYR A 160 -10.63 -11.90 0.85
C TYR A 160 -11.95 -12.15 0.12
N THR A 161 -11.94 -12.99 -0.91
CA THR A 161 -13.16 -13.27 -1.69
C THR A 161 -14.22 -13.90 -0.80
N ALA A 162 -13.90 -14.95 -0.07
CA ALA A 162 -14.83 -15.61 0.85
C ALA A 162 -15.30 -14.69 1.99
N TRP A 163 -14.43 -13.82 2.48
CA TRP A 163 -14.82 -12.81 3.48
C TRP A 163 -15.84 -11.81 2.91
N LEU A 164 -15.57 -11.23 1.73
CA LEU A 164 -16.47 -10.26 1.10
C LEU A 164 -17.81 -10.90 0.69
N GLU A 165 -17.79 -12.14 0.21
CA GLU A 165 -19.02 -12.91 -0.07
C GLU A 165 -19.89 -13.05 1.16
N LYS A 166 -19.33 -13.39 2.32
CA LYS A 166 -20.07 -13.44 3.59
C LYS A 166 -20.62 -12.09 4.04
N MET A 167 -19.92 -11.00 3.74
CA MET A 167 -20.40 -9.65 4.09
C MET A 167 -21.67 -9.26 3.32
N VAL A 168 -21.81 -9.75 2.10
CA VAL A 168 -22.96 -9.46 1.23
C VAL A 168 -24.02 -10.57 1.20
N ASP A 169 -23.77 -11.70 1.88
CA ASP A 169 -24.73 -12.79 2.02
C ASP A 169 -25.82 -12.43 3.06
N HIS A 170 -26.78 -11.65 2.60
CA HIS A 170 -27.89 -11.19 3.42
C HIS A 170 -29.17 -11.06 2.55
N PRO A 171 -30.35 -11.44 3.05
CA PRO A 171 -31.60 -11.43 2.25
C PRO A 171 -31.98 -10.05 1.71
N ASP A 172 -31.54 -8.97 2.32
CA ASP A 172 -31.81 -7.60 1.88
C ASP A 172 -30.69 -7.02 0.97
N ILE A 173 -29.70 -7.82 0.58
CA ILE A 173 -28.61 -7.41 -0.29
C ILE A 173 -28.66 -8.20 -1.59
N GLU A 174 -28.83 -7.51 -2.70
CA GLU A 174 -28.70 -8.08 -4.03
C GLU A 174 -27.32 -7.73 -4.62
N VAL A 175 -26.60 -8.72 -5.10
CA VAL A 175 -25.27 -8.54 -5.75
C VAL A 175 -25.38 -8.83 -7.23
N ALA A 176 -25.13 -7.83 -8.06
CA ALA A 176 -25.07 -7.97 -9.50
C ALA A 176 -23.62 -7.77 -9.97
N LEU A 177 -23.01 -8.81 -10.53
CA LEU A 177 -21.65 -8.76 -11.09
C LEU A 177 -21.68 -8.53 -12.60
N GLY A 178 -20.57 -8.02 -13.15
CA GLY A 178 -20.43 -7.77 -14.58
C GLY A 178 -21.31 -6.61 -15.11
N VAL A 179 -21.75 -5.73 -14.22
CA VAL A 179 -22.58 -4.56 -14.57
C VAL A 179 -21.67 -3.35 -14.79
N ASP A 180 -21.77 -2.74 -15.96
CA ASP A 180 -21.23 -1.41 -16.20
C ASP A 180 -22.27 -0.35 -15.82
N PHE A 181 -21.99 0.42 -14.78
CA PHE A 181 -22.89 1.45 -14.23
C PHE A 181 -23.23 2.57 -15.24
N PHE A 182 -22.45 2.72 -16.30
CA PHE A 182 -22.66 3.75 -17.34
C PHE A 182 -23.27 3.18 -18.63
N ASP A 183 -23.51 1.88 -18.70
CA ASP A 183 -24.20 1.24 -19.85
C ASP A 183 -25.72 1.30 -19.64
N GLU A 184 -26.38 2.19 -20.37
CA GLU A 184 -27.83 2.40 -20.26
C GLU A 184 -28.65 1.20 -20.70
N SER A 185 -28.08 0.23 -21.39
CA SER A 185 -28.75 -1.03 -21.75
C SER A 185 -28.89 -1.99 -20.56
N GLN A 186 -28.16 -1.75 -19.47
CA GLN A 186 -28.13 -2.61 -18.29
C GLN A 186 -29.12 -2.11 -17.21
N PRO A 187 -29.68 -3.01 -16.36
CA PRO A 187 -30.75 -2.64 -15.42
C PRO A 187 -30.29 -1.71 -14.30
N TYR A 188 -29.03 -1.79 -13.86
CA TYR A 188 -28.49 -1.03 -12.73
C TYR A 188 -27.55 0.09 -13.22
N ASN A 189 -28.00 0.90 -14.16
CA ASN A 189 -27.20 1.98 -14.72
C ASN A 189 -27.46 3.34 -14.02
N LYS A 190 -26.55 4.29 -14.22
CA LYS A 190 -26.60 5.65 -13.66
C LYS A 190 -27.91 6.37 -13.98
N ALA A 191 -28.36 6.31 -15.23
CA ALA A 191 -29.57 7.01 -15.67
C ALA A 191 -30.84 6.43 -15.04
N ALA A 192 -30.90 5.11 -14.94
CA ALA A 192 -32.04 4.40 -14.35
C ALA A 192 -32.17 4.61 -12.85
N LEU A 193 -31.06 4.78 -12.12
CA LEU A 193 -31.04 4.85 -10.64
C LEU A 193 -30.98 6.26 -10.09
N LYS A 194 -30.45 7.23 -10.86
CA LYS A 194 -30.30 8.62 -10.41
C LYS A 194 -31.64 9.24 -10.01
N GLY A 195 -31.70 9.75 -8.79
CA GLY A 195 -32.90 10.39 -8.23
C GLY A 195 -33.97 9.42 -7.71
N ARG A 196 -33.78 8.10 -7.84
CA ARG A 196 -34.71 7.08 -7.32
C ARG A 196 -34.21 6.45 -6.04
N VAL A 197 -32.88 6.24 -5.93
CA VAL A 197 -32.24 5.66 -4.75
C VAL A 197 -30.95 6.45 -4.42
N PRO A 198 -30.51 6.45 -3.16
CA PRO A 198 -29.17 6.92 -2.81
C PRO A 198 -28.10 6.06 -3.51
N ILE A 199 -27.10 6.71 -4.11
CA ILE A 199 -26.01 6.02 -4.83
C ILE A 199 -24.69 6.30 -4.10
N VAL A 200 -23.96 5.24 -3.73
CA VAL A 200 -22.59 5.30 -3.26
C VAL A 200 -21.71 4.74 -4.38
N TYR A 201 -21.08 5.62 -5.14
CA TYR A 201 -20.23 5.23 -6.25
C TYR A 201 -18.75 5.20 -5.84
N THR A 202 -18.11 4.05 -5.96
CA THR A 202 -16.71 3.82 -5.60
C THR A 202 -15.79 3.56 -6.80
N GLY A 203 -16.30 3.73 -8.02
CA GLY A 203 -15.53 3.62 -9.25
C GLY A 203 -14.76 4.90 -9.62
N PRO A 204 -14.20 4.99 -10.85
CA PRO A 204 -13.43 6.14 -11.30
C PRO A 204 -14.25 7.44 -11.25
N LEU A 205 -13.77 8.40 -10.45
CA LEU A 205 -14.49 9.65 -10.18
C LEU A 205 -14.65 10.51 -11.44
N ASP A 206 -13.63 10.57 -12.25
CA ASP A 206 -13.63 11.29 -13.53
C ASP A 206 -14.68 10.74 -14.50
N ARG A 207 -14.82 9.42 -14.59
CA ARG A 207 -15.86 8.77 -15.38
C ARG A 207 -17.27 9.11 -14.87
N TYR A 208 -17.46 9.22 -13.55
CA TYR A 208 -18.75 9.59 -12.98
C TYR A 208 -19.23 10.97 -13.46
N PHE A 209 -18.30 11.88 -13.67
CA PHE A 209 -18.54 13.24 -14.18
C PHE A 209 -18.26 13.39 -15.67
N ASP A 210 -18.29 12.29 -16.42
CA ASP A 210 -18.12 12.27 -17.89
C ASP A 210 -16.83 12.98 -18.34
N TYR A 211 -15.77 12.85 -17.53
CA TYR A 211 -14.45 13.48 -17.76
C TYR A 211 -14.49 15.01 -17.94
N SER A 212 -15.53 15.68 -17.44
CA SER A 212 -15.77 17.12 -17.63
C SER A 212 -14.66 18.03 -17.09
N ALA A 213 -13.88 17.55 -16.10
CA ALA A 213 -12.71 18.24 -15.56
C ALA A 213 -11.38 17.60 -16.00
N GLY A 214 -11.42 16.73 -17.03
CA GLY A 214 -10.27 15.94 -17.49
C GLY A 214 -10.22 14.55 -16.85
N ALA A 215 -9.34 13.70 -17.40
CA ALA A 215 -9.14 12.33 -16.90
C ALA A 215 -8.07 12.32 -15.79
N LEU A 216 -8.32 11.50 -14.77
CA LEU A 216 -7.32 11.18 -13.75
C LEU A 216 -6.34 10.17 -14.31
N SER A 217 -5.07 10.32 -14.04
CA SER A 217 -4.04 9.36 -14.44
C SER A 217 -3.86 8.28 -13.37
N TRP A 218 -3.52 7.07 -13.82
CA TRP A 218 -3.16 5.94 -12.98
C TRP A 218 -1.96 5.20 -13.57
N ARG A 219 -1.46 4.23 -12.84
CA ARG A 219 -0.44 3.29 -13.31
C ARG A 219 -0.98 1.87 -13.22
N THR A 220 -0.85 1.12 -14.30
CA THR A 220 -1.13 -0.32 -14.30
C THR A 220 0.09 -1.05 -13.77
N ILE A 221 -0.16 -2.03 -12.90
CA ILE A 221 0.88 -2.93 -12.39
C ILE A 221 0.69 -4.27 -13.09
N ASP A 222 1.73 -4.75 -13.76
CA ASP A 222 1.77 -6.09 -14.31
C ASP A 222 2.36 -7.04 -13.27
N LEU A 223 1.60 -8.09 -12.94
CA LEU A 223 1.98 -9.09 -11.96
C LEU A 223 2.28 -10.40 -12.68
N ALA A 224 3.53 -10.86 -12.64
CA ALA A 224 3.94 -12.16 -13.14
C ALA A 224 4.09 -13.13 -11.97
N ALA A 225 3.42 -14.28 -12.06
CA ALA A 225 3.54 -15.34 -11.07
C ALA A 225 4.75 -16.24 -11.41
N GLU A 226 5.61 -16.44 -10.43
CA GLU A 226 6.74 -17.37 -10.49
C GLU A 226 6.59 -18.47 -9.44
N TYR A 227 7.07 -19.67 -9.75
CA TYR A 227 6.97 -20.85 -8.89
C TYR A 227 8.35 -21.43 -8.67
N PRO A 228 9.16 -20.88 -7.74
CA PRO A 228 10.46 -21.43 -7.42
C PRO A 228 10.37 -22.82 -6.76
N ASP A 229 11.39 -23.65 -7.00
CA ASP A 229 11.49 -25.00 -6.41
C ASP A 229 11.97 -24.99 -4.94
N THR A 230 11.75 -23.91 -4.22
CA THR A 230 12.11 -23.77 -2.80
C THR A 230 10.90 -23.33 -1.99
N GLY A 231 10.79 -23.86 -0.77
CA GLY A 231 9.70 -23.51 0.15
C GLY A 231 9.87 -22.16 0.84
N ASP A 232 11.08 -21.59 0.80
CA ASP A 232 11.39 -20.30 1.41
C ASP A 232 12.31 -19.52 0.46
N PHE A 233 11.71 -18.83 -0.50
CA PHE A 233 12.44 -18.10 -1.54
C PHE A 233 13.02 -16.77 -1.05
N GLN A 234 12.29 -16.07 -0.20
CA GLN A 234 12.69 -14.72 0.25
C GLN A 234 13.36 -14.70 1.63
N GLY A 235 13.22 -15.75 2.44
CA GLY A 235 13.72 -15.79 3.81
C GLY A 235 13.01 -14.81 4.75
N THR A 236 11.81 -14.37 4.37
CA THR A 236 10.95 -13.47 5.16
C THR A 236 9.49 -13.74 4.87
N SER A 237 8.63 -13.34 5.80
CA SER A 237 7.16 -13.47 5.68
C SER A 237 6.56 -12.31 4.91
#